data_96d62e90026441b05271ac8ce4984b82
#
_entry.id   96d62e90026441b05271ac8ce4984b82
#
_cell.length_a   1.000
_cell.length_b   1.000
_cell.length_c   1.000
_cell.angle_alpha   90.00
_cell.angle_beta   90.00
_cell.angle_gamma   90.00
#
_symmetry.space_group_name_H-M   'P 1'
#
loop_
_entity.id
_entity.type
_entity.pdbx_description
1 polymer ?
#
loop_
_entity_poly.entity_id
_entity_poly.type
_entity_poly.pdbx_seq_one_letter_code
_entity_poly.pdbx_strand_id
1 'polypeptide(L)'
;MRWVVEYYEQADTAQPAEEFEVSLKRHHKKLGAKLRAIAAAIEVYGPQLGGGLIEPCHDYKGLWEIRTIFNGFLGRELFGFDGEQNRVVLLHGYVKRVGQPASIPDLNQASAYWIDYQHTHKISPEVPEQEEQS
;
A
#
# COMPACT_ATOMS: atom_id res chain seq x y z
N MET A 1 11.00 -0.34 -17.10
CA MET A 1 9.90 -1.25 -16.82
C MET A 1 8.88 -0.57 -15.94
N ARG A 2 7.62 -0.71 -16.24
CA ARG A 2 6.57 -0.06 -15.46
C ARG A 2 5.91 -1.05 -14.52
N TRP A 3 5.45 -0.51 -13.40
CA TRP A 3 4.66 -1.25 -12.44
C TRP A 3 3.19 -1.01 -12.71
N VAL A 4 2.35 -1.98 -12.42
CA VAL A 4 0.90 -1.85 -12.58
C VAL A 4 0.29 -1.74 -11.18
N VAL A 5 -0.44 -0.66 -10.94
CA VAL A 5 -1.12 -0.45 -9.67
C VAL A 5 -2.49 -1.10 -9.73
N GLU A 6 -2.78 -1.94 -8.75
CA GLU A 6 -4.11 -2.55 -8.66
C GLU A 6 -4.52 -2.69 -7.21
N TYR A 7 -5.81 -2.89 -7.00
CA TYR A 7 -6.38 -3.03 -5.66
C TYR A 7 -6.39 -4.50 -5.26
N TYR A 8 -5.98 -4.76 -4.02
CA TYR A 8 -6.21 -6.07 -3.42
C TYR A 8 -7.72 -6.30 -3.32
N GLU A 9 -8.13 -7.49 -3.69
CA GLU A 9 -9.53 -7.88 -3.67
C GLU A 9 -9.72 -9.08 -2.76
N GLN A 10 -10.68 -8.98 -1.83
CA GLN A 10 -11.02 -10.08 -0.92
C GLN A 10 -11.84 -11.14 -1.64
N ALA A 11 -11.98 -12.29 -1.01
CA ALA A 11 -12.76 -13.39 -1.59
C ALA A 11 -14.21 -12.99 -1.90
N ASP A 12 -14.77 -12.06 -1.13
CA ASP A 12 -16.12 -11.54 -1.35
C ASP A 12 -16.16 -10.39 -2.35
N THR A 13 -15.06 -10.15 -3.07
CA THR A 13 -14.86 -9.11 -4.07
C THR A 13 -14.71 -7.70 -3.52
N ALA A 14 -14.72 -7.51 -2.21
CA ALA A 14 -14.47 -6.20 -1.62
C ALA A 14 -13.03 -5.77 -1.87
N GLN A 15 -12.83 -4.49 -2.14
CA GLN A 15 -11.52 -3.89 -2.37
C GLN A 15 -11.29 -2.79 -1.34
N PRO A 16 -10.68 -3.11 -0.20
CA PRO A 16 -10.59 -2.16 0.92
C PRO A 16 -9.88 -0.85 0.57
N ALA A 17 -8.81 -0.90 -0.22
CA ALA A 17 -8.11 0.33 -0.58
C ALA A 17 -8.94 1.20 -1.51
N GLU A 18 -9.71 0.60 -2.41
CA GLU A 18 -10.60 1.38 -3.26
C GLU A 18 -11.69 2.04 -2.42
N GLU A 19 -12.27 1.30 -1.47
CA GLU A 19 -13.27 1.85 -0.57
C GLU A 19 -12.72 3.03 0.23
N PHE A 20 -11.47 2.90 0.68
CA PHE A 20 -10.79 3.99 1.37
C PHE A 20 -10.69 5.22 0.47
N GLU A 21 -10.25 5.04 -0.78
CA GLU A 21 -10.09 6.16 -1.70
C GLU A 21 -11.44 6.82 -2.03
N VAL A 22 -12.48 6.02 -2.14
CA VAL A 22 -13.83 6.56 -2.36
C VAL A 22 -14.26 7.41 -1.16
N SER A 23 -13.97 6.96 0.07
CA SER A 23 -14.32 7.72 1.25
C SER A 23 -13.57 9.06 1.31
N LEU A 24 -12.33 9.10 0.80
CA LEU A 24 -11.56 10.34 0.78
C LEU A 24 -12.19 11.40 -0.12
N LYS A 25 -12.85 10.99 -1.18
CA LYS A 25 -13.52 11.94 -2.07
C LYS A 25 -14.62 12.74 -1.35
N ARG A 26 -15.19 12.15 -0.31
CA ARG A 26 -16.23 12.82 0.49
C ARG A 26 -15.66 13.72 1.58
N HIS A 27 -14.62 13.25 2.26
CA HIS A 27 -14.19 13.87 3.51
C HIS A 27 -12.81 14.52 3.43
N HIS A 28 -11.94 14.06 2.52
CA HIS A 28 -10.57 14.53 2.40
C HIS A 28 -10.14 14.54 0.93
N LYS A 29 -10.84 15.34 0.14
CA LYS A 29 -10.68 15.31 -1.31
C LYS A 29 -9.24 15.61 -1.77
N LYS A 30 -8.60 16.63 -1.16
CA LYS A 30 -7.23 16.98 -1.53
C LYS A 30 -6.24 15.90 -1.12
N LEU A 31 -6.46 15.30 0.04
CA LEU A 31 -5.62 14.22 0.51
C LEU A 31 -5.69 13.03 -0.45
N GLY A 32 -6.90 12.68 -0.87
CA GLY A 32 -7.10 11.61 -1.84
C GLY A 32 -6.42 11.87 -3.17
N ALA A 33 -6.50 13.11 -3.65
CA ALA A 33 -5.84 13.48 -4.91
C ALA A 33 -4.32 13.33 -4.81
N LYS A 34 -3.75 13.72 -3.66
CA LYS A 34 -2.31 13.56 -3.45
C LYS A 34 -1.90 12.10 -3.39
N LEU A 35 -2.67 11.26 -2.72
CA LEU A 35 -2.39 9.83 -2.66
C LEU A 35 -2.41 9.20 -4.06
N ARG A 36 -3.41 9.54 -4.86
CA ARG A 36 -3.50 9.01 -6.23
C ARG A 36 -2.34 9.47 -7.10
N ALA A 37 -1.88 10.71 -6.92
CA ALA A 37 -0.74 11.21 -7.68
C ALA A 37 0.54 10.44 -7.33
N ILE A 38 0.72 10.12 -6.05
CA ILE A 38 1.88 9.34 -5.63
C ILE A 38 1.78 7.90 -6.17
N ALA A 39 0.60 7.29 -6.12
CA ALA A 39 0.42 5.96 -6.68
C ALA A 39 0.77 5.94 -8.17
N ALA A 40 0.38 6.97 -8.91
CA ALA A 40 0.73 7.08 -10.33
C ALA A 40 2.24 7.17 -10.52
N ALA A 41 2.96 7.88 -9.62
CA ALA A 41 4.41 7.97 -9.70
C ALA A 41 5.07 6.62 -9.43
N ILE A 42 4.49 5.79 -8.57
CA ILE A 42 5.03 4.46 -8.29
C ILE A 42 5.03 3.60 -9.57
N GLU A 43 4.05 3.80 -10.45
CA GLU A 43 4.03 3.07 -11.72
C GLU A 43 5.30 3.27 -12.54
N VAL A 44 5.91 4.43 -12.42
CA VAL A 44 7.11 4.75 -13.17
C VAL A 44 8.38 4.36 -12.42
N TYR A 45 8.44 4.68 -11.13
CA TYR A 45 9.68 4.59 -10.36
C TYR A 45 9.75 3.37 -9.44
N GLY A 46 8.62 2.73 -9.15
CA GLY A 46 8.60 1.57 -8.26
C GLY A 46 9.17 1.87 -6.89
N PRO A 47 9.89 0.90 -6.29
CA PRO A 47 10.45 1.11 -4.95
C PRO A 47 11.52 2.19 -4.90
N GLN A 48 11.94 2.73 -6.03
CA GLN A 48 12.97 3.76 -6.07
C GLN A 48 12.39 5.18 -6.08
N LEU A 49 11.09 5.31 -5.92
CA LEU A 49 10.46 6.62 -5.84
C LEU A 49 11.03 7.38 -4.65
N GLY A 50 11.61 8.55 -4.93
CA GLY A 50 12.26 9.35 -3.91
C GLY A 50 11.34 10.35 -3.23
N GLY A 51 11.95 11.29 -2.48
CA GLY A 51 11.23 12.40 -1.87
C GLY A 51 10.48 12.06 -0.59
N GLY A 52 10.69 10.88 -0.03
CA GLY A 52 10.01 10.50 1.20
C GLY A 52 8.52 10.22 1.02
N LEU A 53 8.09 10.00 -0.24
CA LEU A 53 6.68 9.80 -0.55
C LEU A 53 6.19 8.39 -0.20
N ILE A 54 7.11 7.43 -0.27
CA ILE A 54 6.83 6.05 0.12
C ILE A 54 7.95 5.54 1.02
N GLU A 55 7.64 4.60 1.89
CA GLU A 55 8.66 3.95 2.70
C GLU A 55 8.17 2.60 3.20
N PRO A 56 9.09 1.67 3.50
CA PRO A 56 8.68 0.40 4.09
C PRO A 56 8.23 0.59 5.53
N CYS A 57 7.27 -0.25 5.95
CA CYS A 57 6.81 -0.27 7.33
C CYS A 57 7.74 -1.21 8.11
N HIS A 58 8.50 -0.65 9.06
CA HIS A 58 9.59 -1.40 9.72
C HIS A 58 9.15 -2.69 10.39
N ASP A 59 8.01 -2.69 11.04
CA ASP A 59 7.58 -3.84 11.83
C ASP A 59 6.67 -4.80 11.06
N TYR A 60 6.49 -4.58 9.76
CA TYR A 60 5.56 -5.37 8.95
C TYR A 60 6.25 -5.78 7.67
N LYS A 61 6.71 -7.01 7.62
CA LYS A 61 7.50 -7.50 6.51
C LYS A 61 6.76 -7.38 5.18
N GLY A 62 7.41 -6.73 4.23
CA GLY A 62 6.86 -6.58 2.89
C GLY A 62 5.80 -5.51 2.74
N LEU A 63 5.41 -4.86 3.82
CA LEU A 63 4.40 -3.81 3.79
C LEU A 63 5.08 -2.46 3.58
N TRP A 64 4.53 -1.68 2.68
CA TRP A 64 4.99 -0.32 2.37
C TRP A 64 3.85 0.66 2.59
N GLU A 65 4.18 1.94 2.71
CA GLU A 65 3.15 2.97 2.86
C GLU A 65 3.40 4.14 1.93
N ILE A 66 2.31 4.69 1.39
CA ILE A 66 2.28 6.01 0.79
C ILE A 66 1.83 6.95 1.89
N ARG A 67 2.52 8.09 2.05
CA ARG A 67 2.17 9.09 3.07
C ARG A 67 2.00 10.45 2.43
N THR A 68 0.97 11.15 2.84
CA THR A 68 0.82 12.54 2.43
C THR A 68 0.05 13.32 3.49
N ILE A 69 0.27 14.61 3.54
CA ILE A 69 -0.32 15.48 4.55
C ILE A 69 -1.06 16.61 3.85
N PHE A 70 -2.24 16.91 4.37
CA PHE A 70 -2.97 18.08 3.94
C PHE A 70 -3.86 18.59 5.08
N ASN A 71 -3.73 19.87 5.39
CA ASN A 71 -4.60 20.55 6.34
C ASN A 71 -4.68 19.88 7.71
N GLY A 72 -3.52 19.45 8.23
CA GLY A 72 -3.44 18.84 9.56
C GLY A 72 -3.78 17.37 9.62
N PHE A 73 -4.07 16.75 8.48
CA PHE A 73 -4.36 15.32 8.39
C PHE A 73 -3.29 14.61 7.60
N LEU A 74 -2.97 13.40 8.04
CA LEU A 74 -2.06 12.51 7.35
C LEU A 74 -2.87 11.36 6.76
N GLY A 75 -2.75 11.17 5.45
CA GLY A 75 -3.32 10.01 4.79
C GLY A 75 -2.22 8.99 4.56
N ARG A 76 -2.52 7.73 4.88
CA ARG A 76 -1.63 6.61 4.62
C ARG A 76 -2.35 5.57 3.81
N GLU A 77 -1.70 5.11 2.75
CA GLU A 77 -2.22 3.99 1.99
C GLU A 77 -1.15 2.90 1.99
N LEU A 78 -1.53 1.72 2.49
CA LEU A 78 -0.62 0.60 2.68
C LEU A 78 -0.65 -0.27 1.43
N PHE A 79 0.53 -0.74 1.01
CA PHE A 79 0.64 -1.51 -0.23
C PHE A 79 1.81 -2.48 -0.16
N GLY A 80 1.85 -3.39 -1.12
CA GLY A 80 2.97 -4.30 -1.29
C GLY A 80 3.46 -4.30 -2.73
N PHE A 81 4.72 -4.64 -2.92
CA PHE A 81 5.28 -4.85 -4.25
C PHE A 81 5.29 -6.34 -4.58
N ASP A 82 4.62 -6.70 -5.65
CA ASP A 82 4.69 -8.05 -6.21
C ASP A 82 5.68 -7.98 -7.37
N GLY A 83 6.94 -8.26 -7.07
CA GLY A 83 8.01 -8.14 -8.06
C GLY A 83 7.92 -9.11 -9.20
N GLU A 84 7.32 -10.27 -8.98
CA GLU A 84 7.20 -11.28 -10.03
C GLU A 84 6.21 -10.85 -11.11
N GLN A 85 5.18 -10.12 -10.71
CA GLN A 85 4.14 -9.68 -11.62
C GLN A 85 4.26 -8.20 -11.99
N ASN A 86 5.25 -7.51 -11.44
CA ASN A 86 5.41 -6.05 -11.59
C ASN A 86 4.15 -5.30 -11.16
N ARG A 87 3.58 -5.68 -10.02
CA ARG A 87 2.36 -5.08 -9.51
C ARG A 87 2.62 -4.35 -8.20
N VAL A 88 1.93 -3.22 -8.06
CA VAL A 88 1.81 -2.50 -6.79
C VAL A 88 0.40 -2.79 -6.31
N VAL A 89 0.29 -3.48 -5.19
CA VAL A 89 -1.00 -3.94 -4.69
C VAL A 89 -1.44 -3.06 -3.54
N LEU A 90 -2.43 -2.22 -3.77
CA LEU A 90 -2.98 -1.33 -2.75
C LEU A 90 -3.89 -2.15 -1.84
N LEU A 91 -3.62 -2.12 -0.53
CA LEU A 91 -4.23 -3.03 0.42
C LEU A 91 -5.29 -2.39 1.31
N HIS A 92 -4.98 -1.21 1.85
CA HIS A 92 -5.81 -0.61 2.91
C HIS A 92 -5.33 0.82 3.13
N GLY A 93 -6.15 1.63 3.77
CA GLY A 93 -5.73 2.98 4.08
C GLY A 93 -6.44 3.53 5.30
N TYR A 94 -5.88 4.59 5.85
CA TYR A 94 -6.51 5.29 6.95
C TYR A 94 -6.01 6.73 7.01
N VAL A 95 -6.75 7.57 7.73
CA VAL A 95 -6.41 8.98 7.94
C VAL A 95 -6.27 9.19 9.44
N LYS A 96 -5.26 9.96 9.83
CA LYS A 96 -5.13 10.39 11.22
C LYS A 96 -4.74 11.85 11.26
N ARG A 97 -4.91 12.49 12.43
CA ARG A 97 -4.37 13.83 12.61
C ARG A 97 -2.85 13.75 12.71
N VAL A 98 -2.19 14.75 12.18
CA VAL A 98 -0.73 14.85 12.32
C VAL A 98 -0.39 14.88 13.81
N GLY A 99 0.61 14.09 14.20
CA GLY A 99 1.04 14.00 15.59
C GLY A 99 0.43 12.86 16.38
N GLN A 100 -0.65 12.25 15.90
CA GLN A 100 -1.20 11.06 16.54
C GLN A 100 -0.36 9.83 16.18
N PRO A 101 -0.33 8.82 17.05
CA PRO A 101 0.43 7.60 16.73
C PRO A 101 -0.19 6.84 15.57
N ALA A 102 0.61 5.99 14.93
CA ALA A 102 0.14 5.14 13.84
C ALA A 102 -0.98 4.22 14.34
N SER A 103 -1.92 3.91 13.44
CA SER A 103 -3.02 3.02 13.78
C SER A 103 -2.58 1.57 13.66
N ILE A 104 -2.30 0.95 14.80
CA ILE A 104 -1.90 -0.46 14.83
C ILE A 104 -2.97 -1.38 14.22
N PRO A 105 -4.27 -1.20 14.54
CA PRO A 105 -5.29 -2.05 13.89
C PRO A 105 -5.28 -1.96 12.36
N ASP A 106 -5.06 -0.77 11.80
CA ASP A 106 -5.02 -0.61 10.35
C ASP A 106 -3.77 -1.23 9.75
N LEU A 107 -2.63 -1.11 10.42
CA LEU A 107 -1.40 -1.76 9.96
C LEU A 107 -1.53 -3.28 10.01
N ASN A 108 -2.10 -3.82 11.09
CA ASN A 108 -2.34 -5.26 11.19
C ASN A 108 -3.28 -5.74 10.10
N GLN A 109 -4.31 -4.98 9.79
CA GLN A 109 -5.26 -5.35 8.74
C GLN A 109 -4.58 -5.36 7.37
N ALA A 110 -3.78 -4.35 7.08
CA ALA A 110 -3.03 -4.30 5.82
C ALA A 110 -2.08 -5.48 5.69
N SER A 111 -1.40 -5.82 6.79
CA SER A 111 -0.49 -6.96 6.80
C SER A 111 -1.23 -8.27 6.52
N ALA A 112 -2.42 -8.45 7.11
CA ALA A 112 -3.23 -9.63 6.86
C ALA A 112 -3.66 -9.71 5.40
N TYR A 113 -4.04 -8.58 4.80
CA TYR A 113 -4.40 -8.54 3.39
C TYR A 113 -3.22 -8.89 2.50
N TRP A 114 -2.02 -8.42 2.85
CA TRP A 114 -0.83 -8.74 2.08
C TRP A 114 -0.51 -10.23 2.13
N ILE A 115 -0.63 -10.83 3.30
CA ILE A 115 -0.42 -12.27 3.46
C ILE A 115 -1.43 -13.05 2.61
N ASP A 116 -2.70 -12.63 2.65
CA ASP A 116 -3.74 -13.28 1.84
C ASP A 116 -3.44 -13.17 0.35
N TYR A 117 -3.03 -11.98 -0.10
CA TYR A 117 -2.65 -11.79 -1.50
C TYR A 117 -1.52 -12.74 -1.90
N GLN A 118 -0.49 -12.83 -1.06
CA GLN A 118 0.66 -13.69 -1.33
C GLN A 118 0.25 -15.16 -1.44
N HIS A 119 -0.62 -15.62 -0.55
CA HIS A 119 -1.10 -17.01 -0.61
C HIS A 119 -1.93 -17.26 -1.86
N THR A 120 -2.82 -16.34 -2.18
CA THR A 120 -3.70 -16.46 -3.35
C THR A 120 -2.90 -16.49 -4.65
N HIS A 121 -1.81 -15.73 -4.71
CA HIS A 121 -0.97 -15.66 -5.90
C HIS A 121 0.28 -16.53 -5.80
N LYS A 122 0.36 -17.33 -4.73
CA LYS A 122 1.45 -18.30 -4.52
C LYS A 122 2.83 -17.67 -4.55
N ILE A 123 2.94 -16.51 -3.93
CA ILE A 123 4.21 -15.80 -3.82
C ILE A 123 4.91 -16.26 -2.56
N SER A 124 6.19 -16.65 -2.67
CA SER A 124 6.97 -17.03 -1.52
C SER A 124 7.34 -15.79 -0.71
N PRO A 125 6.99 -15.74 0.58
CA PRO A 125 7.36 -14.58 1.40
C PRO A 125 8.85 -14.49 1.67
N GLU A 126 9.59 -15.58 1.59
CA GLU A 126 11.03 -15.56 1.78
C GLU A 126 11.77 -15.39 0.52
N VAL A 127 11.27 -15.15 -0.44
CA VAL A 127 12.01 -15.00 -1.67
C VAL A 127 13.27 -15.78 -1.66
N PRO A 128 13.46 -16.46 -1.87
CA PRO A 128 14.31 -17.07 -1.86
C PRO A 128 15.38 -17.16 -2.39
N GLU A 129 15.16 -17.07 -1.71
CA GLU A 129 15.90 -17.30 -1.85
C GLU A 129 16.22 -18.05 -2.53
N GLN A 130 16.00 -18.38 -2.53
CA GLN A 130 16.18 -19.09 -3.03
C GLN A 130 16.50 -19.37 -3.75
N GLU A 131 16.47 -19.35 -3.77
CA GLU A 131 16.81 -19.75 -4.32
C GLU A 131 17.34 -20.02 -4.56
N GLU A 132 17.30 -19.99 -4.14
CA GLU A 132 17.83 -20.43 -4.26
C GLU A 132 18.01 -21.13 -4.35
N GLN A 133 17.90 -21.32 -4.01
CA GLN A 133 18.09 -22.08 -4.08
C GLN A 133 18.31 -22.60 -4.55
N SER A 134 18.42 -22.58 -4.49
CA SER A 134 18.81 -23.15 -5.00
C SER A 134 19.25 -23.33 -5.24
#